data_7b68180d45f52fa20c9d0355a11bad0f
#
_entry.id   7b68180d45f52fa20c9d0355a11bad0f
#
_cell.length_a   1.000
_cell.length_b   1.000
_cell.length_c   1.000
_cell.angle_alpha   90.00
_cell.angle_beta   90.00
_cell.angle_gamma   90.00
#
_symmetry.space_group_name_H-M   'P 1'
#
loop_
_entity.id
_entity.type
_entity.pdbx_description
1 polymer ?
#
loop_
_entity_poly.entity_id
_entity_poly.type
_entity_poly.pdbx_seq_one_letter_code
_entity_poly.pdbx_strand_id
1 'polypeptide(L)'
;MKELKGTKTEKNLLEAFAGESQARNKYTYFASKAKKDGFVQIANIFEETAANEKEHAKLWFKYLEGGAIQDTEKNLEAAANGEHDEWTEMYPRMAKEAREEGFEEIAAKFEMVAEIEKHHEERYRKLLKNVQDKLVFSRDGDCIWQCSNCGHIVVGKQAPEVCPVCNHPQSYFQIEAQNY
;
A
#
# COMPACT_ATOMS: atom_id res chain seq x y z
N MET A 1 19.10 -1.92 -23.17
CA MET A 1 18.44 -0.59 -22.99
C MET A 1 19.46 0.39 -22.45
N LYS A 2 19.32 1.69 -22.76
CA LYS A 2 20.20 2.72 -22.18
C LYS A 2 19.95 2.79 -20.68
N GLU A 3 21.00 2.91 -19.87
CA GLU A 3 20.89 3.01 -18.43
C GLU A 3 20.16 4.32 -18.04
N LEU A 4 19.15 4.22 -17.17
CA LEU A 4 18.30 5.35 -16.74
C LEU A 4 18.93 6.10 -15.55
N LYS A 5 19.62 5.35 -14.67
CA LYS A 5 20.15 5.84 -13.40
C LYS A 5 21.07 7.06 -13.58
N GLY A 6 20.84 8.10 -12.78
CA GLY A 6 21.62 9.35 -12.79
C GLY A 6 21.30 10.31 -13.95
N THR A 7 20.33 10.00 -14.81
CA THR A 7 19.98 10.85 -15.95
C THR A 7 18.94 11.93 -15.60
N LYS A 8 18.81 12.95 -16.45
CA LYS A 8 17.71 13.93 -16.36
C LYS A 8 16.35 13.25 -16.57
N THR A 9 16.30 12.18 -17.39
CA THR A 9 15.07 11.44 -17.65
C THR A 9 14.60 10.71 -16.38
N GLU A 10 15.49 10.14 -15.58
CA GLU A 10 15.14 9.57 -14.28
C GLU A 10 14.49 10.61 -13.35
N LYS A 11 15.11 11.81 -13.25
CA LYS A 11 14.56 12.91 -12.45
C LYS A 11 13.18 13.33 -12.92
N ASN A 12 12.99 13.44 -14.25
CA ASN A 12 11.69 13.78 -14.83
C ASN A 12 10.64 12.69 -14.55
N LEU A 13 11.01 11.41 -14.57
CA LEU A 13 10.10 10.30 -14.21
C LEU A 13 9.70 10.35 -12.72
N LEU A 14 10.64 10.64 -11.83
CA LEU A 14 10.35 10.81 -10.40
C LEU A 14 9.41 12.00 -10.16
N GLU A 15 9.66 13.13 -10.82
CA GLU A 15 8.79 14.31 -10.74
C GLU A 15 7.40 14.03 -11.30
N ALA A 16 7.30 13.38 -12.45
CA ALA A 16 6.03 12.99 -13.04
C ALA A 16 5.27 12.00 -12.13
N PHE A 17 5.92 10.97 -11.61
CA PHE A 17 5.32 10.02 -10.67
C PHE A 17 4.78 10.71 -9.41
N ALA A 18 5.56 11.63 -8.83
CA ALA A 18 5.15 12.41 -7.67
C ALA A 18 3.95 13.32 -7.99
N GLY A 19 3.97 14.02 -9.14
CA GLY A 19 2.90 14.90 -9.60
C GLY A 19 1.57 14.17 -9.77
N GLU A 20 1.57 13.05 -10.51
CA GLU A 20 0.38 12.23 -10.76
C GLU A 20 -0.15 11.60 -9.47
N SER A 21 0.74 11.14 -8.57
CA SER A 21 0.35 10.58 -7.27
C SER A 21 -0.34 11.62 -6.39
N GLN A 22 0.14 12.87 -6.38
CA GLN A 22 -0.49 13.98 -5.69
C GLN A 22 -1.83 14.37 -6.33
N ALA A 23 -1.90 14.46 -7.66
CA ALA A 23 -3.11 14.79 -8.41
C ALA A 23 -4.22 13.77 -8.10
N ARG A 24 -3.90 12.47 -8.17
CA ARG A 24 -4.81 11.38 -7.79
C ARG A 24 -5.43 11.60 -6.40
N ASN A 25 -4.59 11.85 -5.38
CA ASN A 25 -5.08 12.04 -4.02
C ASN A 25 -5.94 13.31 -3.89
N LYS A 26 -5.48 14.43 -4.45
CA LYS A 26 -6.23 15.70 -4.44
C LYS A 26 -7.61 15.55 -5.09
N TYR A 27 -7.71 14.86 -6.23
CA TYR A 27 -8.98 14.70 -6.95
C TYR A 27 -9.96 13.81 -6.19
N THR A 28 -9.51 12.80 -5.45
CA THR A 28 -10.40 12.03 -4.54
C THR A 28 -10.94 12.90 -3.40
N TYR A 29 -10.14 13.83 -2.87
CA TYR A 29 -10.61 14.79 -1.86
C TYR A 29 -11.60 15.79 -2.44
N PHE A 30 -11.34 16.29 -3.66
CA PHE A 30 -12.25 17.20 -4.38
C PHE A 30 -13.56 16.53 -4.73
N ALA A 31 -13.54 15.26 -5.16
CA ALA A 31 -14.73 14.45 -5.41
C ALA A 31 -15.60 14.32 -4.14
N SER A 32 -14.98 14.01 -3.01
CA SER A 32 -15.68 13.93 -1.73
C SER A 32 -16.35 15.27 -1.34
N LYS A 33 -15.67 16.38 -1.58
CA LYS A 33 -16.23 17.72 -1.31
C LYS A 33 -17.38 18.05 -2.27
N ALA A 34 -17.19 17.83 -3.58
CA ALA A 34 -18.23 18.08 -4.58
C ALA A 34 -19.51 17.29 -4.31
N LYS A 35 -19.36 16.02 -3.86
CA LYS A 35 -20.50 15.18 -3.48
C LYS A 35 -21.28 15.75 -2.28
N LYS A 36 -20.56 16.25 -1.26
CA LYS A 36 -21.18 16.93 -0.08
C LYS A 36 -21.86 18.23 -0.47
N ASP A 37 -21.38 18.94 -1.48
CA ASP A 37 -21.97 20.19 -1.99
C ASP A 37 -23.15 19.94 -2.95
N GLY A 38 -23.49 18.66 -3.24
CA GLY A 38 -24.59 18.29 -4.12
C GLY A 38 -24.25 18.20 -5.60
N PHE A 39 -22.96 18.35 -5.98
CA PHE A 39 -22.50 18.31 -7.37
C PHE A 39 -22.03 16.90 -7.77
N VAL A 40 -22.94 15.94 -7.84
CA VAL A 40 -22.62 14.52 -8.09
C VAL A 40 -21.89 14.31 -9.42
N GLN A 41 -22.31 15.01 -10.49
CA GLN A 41 -21.63 14.91 -11.80
C GLN A 41 -20.16 15.36 -11.70
N ILE A 42 -19.90 16.47 -11.02
CA ILE A 42 -18.53 16.99 -10.84
C ILE A 42 -17.70 16.01 -10.00
N ALA A 43 -18.29 15.43 -8.94
CA ALA A 43 -17.63 14.41 -8.13
C ALA A 43 -17.23 13.20 -8.97
N ASN A 44 -18.12 12.69 -9.82
CA ASN A 44 -17.83 11.54 -10.70
C ASN A 44 -16.69 11.86 -11.70
N ILE A 45 -16.64 13.08 -12.24
CA ILE A 45 -15.55 13.51 -13.13
C ILE A 45 -14.21 13.54 -12.38
N PHE A 46 -14.19 14.05 -11.13
CA PHE A 46 -12.97 13.99 -10.31
C PHE A 46 -12.54 12.54 -10.00
N GLU A 47 -13.46 11.64 -9.69
CA GLU A 47 -13.15 10.22 -9.44
C GLU A 47 -12.59 9.54 -10.70
N GLU A 48 -13.18 9.79 -11.87
CA GLU A 48 -12.71 9.29 -13.16
C GLU A 48 -11.29 9.80 -13.45
N THR A 49 -11.07 11.10 -13.30
CA THR A 49 -9.74 11.70 -13.52
C THR A 49 -8.72 11.15 -12.53
N ALA A 50 -9.07 11.01 -11.24
CA ALA A 50 -8.18 10.38 -10.26
C ALA A 50 -7.78 8.94 -10.62
N ALA A 51 -8.69 8.18 -11.25
CA ALA A 51 -8.39 6.85 -11.76
C ALA A 51 -7.40 6.89 -12.95
N ASN A 52 -7.51 7.89 -13.83
CA ASN A 52 -6.57 8.10 -14.92
C ASN A 52 -5.17 8.46 -14.39
N GLU A 53 -5.07 9.40 -13.43
CA GLU A 53 -3.78 9.80 -12.83
C GLU A 53 -3.08 8.64 -12.12
N LYS A 54 -3.84 7.72 -11.54
CA LYS A 54 -3.27 6.46 -11.01
C LYS A 54 -2.57 5.63 -12.09
N GLU A 55 -3.16 5.52 -13.28
CA GLU A 55 -2.54 4.75 -14.38
C GLU A 55 -1.34 5.48 -14.99
N HIS A 56 -1.37 6.83 -15.04
CA HIS A 56 -0.21 7.64 -15.43
C HIS A 56 0.94 7.44 -14.42
N ALA A 57 0.70 7.58 -13.13
CA ALA A 57 1.70 7.34 -12.09
C ALA A 57 2.29 5.94 -12.19
N LYS A 58 1.46 4.91 -12.39
CA LYS A 58 1.89 3.51 -12.57
C LYS A 58 2.76 3.32 -13.81
N LEU A 59 2.50 4.07 -14.89
CA LEU A 59 3.34 4.04 -16.10
C LEU A 59 4.75 4.52 -15.78
N TRP A 60 4.88 5.68 -15.12
CA TRP A 60 6.17 6.24 -14.73
C TRP A 60 6.90 5.38 -13.71
N PHE A 61 6.18 4.84 -12.72
CA PHE A 61 6.72 3.90 -11.74
C PHE A 61 7.34 2.67 -12.39
N LYS A 62 6.68 2.05 -13.38
CA LYS A 62 7.25 0.91 -14.09
C LYS A 62 8.59 1.21 -14.76
N TYR A 63 8.77 2.40 -15.34
CA TYR A 63 10.06 2.79 -15.92
C TYR A 63 11.14 2.93 -14.84
N LEU A 64 10.80 3.47 -13.68
CA LEU A 64 11.70 3.59 -12.53
C LEU A 64 12.11 2.21 -11.99
N GLU A 65 11.19 1.23 -12.04
CA GLU A 65 11.38 -0.15 -11.60
C GLU A 65 11.94 -1.09 -12.68
N GLY A 66 12.53 -0.55 -13.76
CA GLY A 66 13.14 -1.36 -14.82
C GLY A 66 12.17 -1.98 -15.81
N GLY A 67 10.92 -1.49 -15.88
CA GLY A 67 9.93 -1.84 -16.90
C GLY A 67 8.70 -2.60 -16.39
N ALA A 68 8.72 -3.08 -15.15
CA ALA A 68 7.59 -3.79 -14.54
C ALA A 68 7.52 -3.55 -13.03
N ILE A 69 6.33 -3.68 -12.46
CA ILE A 69 6.18 -3.79 -11.00
C ILE A 69 6.80 -5.12 -10.58
N GLN A 70 7.62 -5.10 -9.54
CA GLN A 70 8.34 -6.26 -9.05
C GLN A 70 7.39 -7.34 -8.47
N ASP A 71 7.93 -8.51 -8.15
CA ASP A 71 7.18 -9.57 -7.47
C ASP A 71 6.75 -9.15 -6.05
N THR A 72 5.85 -9.95 -5.45
CA THR A 72 5.27 -9.64 -4.14
C THR A 72 6.32 -9.57 -3.04
N GLU A 73 7.34 -10.42 -3.07
CA GLU A 73 8.39 -10.45 -2.06
C GLU A 73 9.20 -9.16 -2.07
N LYS A 74 9.67 -8.72 -3.24
CA LYS A 74 10.40 -7.45 -3.40
C LYS A 74 9.53 -6.24 -3.09
N ASN A 75 8.24 -6.28 -3.45
CA ASN A 75 7.33 -5.18 -3.13
C ASN A 75 7.07 -5.07 -1.62
N LEU A 76 6.98 -6.20 -0.89
CA LEU A 76 6.88 -6.20 0.56
C LEU A 76 8.14 -5.66 1.24
N GLU A 77 9.32 -6.03 0.72
CA GLU A 77 10.59 -5.50 1.21
C GLU A 77 10.70 -3.99 0.96
N ALA A 78 10.38 -3.53 -0.24
CA ALA A 78 10.40 -2.11 -0.59
C ALA A 78 9.41 -1.30 0.26
N ALA A 79 8.20 -1.82 0.47
CA ALA A 79 7.21 -1.19 1.35
C ALA A 79 7.73 -1.11 2.79
N ALA A 80 8.23 -2.21 3.36
CA ALA A 80 8.77 -2.22 4.71
C ALA A 80 9.93 -1.23 4.90
N ASN A 81 10.80 -1.10 3.90
CA ASN A 81 11.92 -0.15 3.94
C ASN A 81 11.44 1.29 3.81
N GLY A 82 10.44 1.57 2.99
CA GLY A 82 9.83 2.90 2.88
C GLY A 82 9.22 3.35 4.20
N GLU A 83 8.37 2.53 4.81
CA GLU A 83 7.79 2.82 6.12
C GLU A 83 8.87 3.01 7.21
N HIS A 84 9.95 2.19 7.15
CA HIS A 84 11.09 2.34 8.06
C HIS A 84 11.72 3.71 7.96
N ASP A 85 12.03 4.18 6.76
CA ASP A 85 12.63 5.50 6.53
C ASP A 85 11.68 6.63 6.97
N GLU A 86 10.36 6.44 6.79
CA GLU A 86 9.36 7.42 7.20
C GLU A 86 9.33 7.62 8.72
N TRP A 87 9.28 6.55 9.51
CA TRP A 87 9.16 6.70 10.96
C TRP A 87 10.49 6.91 11.68
N THR A 88 11.64 6.49 11.09
CA THR A 88 12.96 6.69 11.72
C THR A 88 13.61 8.02 11.37
N GLU A 89 13.40 8.53 10.15
CA GLU A 89 14.11 9.68 9.61
C GLU A 89 13.19 10.84 9.21
N MET A 90 12.23 10.57 8.34
CA MET A 90 11.42 11.61 7.68
C MET A 90 10.53 12.35 8.67
N TYR A 91 9.63 11.64 9.34
CA TYR A 91 8.70 12.26 10.27
C TYR A 91 9.36 12.84 11.53
N PRO A 92 10.36 12.18 12.17
CA PRO A 92 11.09 12.79 13.29
C PRO A 92 11.76 14.12 12.94
N ARG A 93 12.38 14.20 11.75
CA ARG A 93 12.96 15.44 11.26
C ARG A 93 11.89 16.51 11.02
N MET A 94 10.77 16.15 10.35
CA MET A 94 9.68 17.08 10.08
C MET A 94 9.02 17.59 11.36
N ALA A 95 8.83 16.72 12.36
CA ALA A 95 8.28 17.10 13.66
C ALA A 95 9.16 18.10 14.40
N LYS A 96 10.49 17.86 14.37
CA LYS A 96 11.48 18.78 14.96
C LYS A 96 11.42 20.13 14.26
N GLU A 97 11.51 20.18 12.94
CA GLU A 97 11.47 21.40 12.14
C GLU A 97 10.17 22.18 12.39
N ALA A 98 9.01 21.52 12.40
CA ALA A 98 7.73 22.14 12.68
C ALA A 98 7.68 22.76 14.09
N ARG A 99 8.28 22.12 15.08
CA ARG A 99 8.34 22.61 16.46
C ARG A 99 9.26 23.83 16.58
N GLU A 100 10.40 23.83 15.89
CA GLU A 100 11.32 24.96 15.81
C GLU A 100 10.68 26.19 15.14
N GLU A 101 9.75 25.97 14.20
CA GLU A 101 8.97 27.02 13.53
C GLU A 101 7.70 27.44 14.31
N GLY A 102 7.37 26.78 15.44
CA GLY A 102 6.22 27.09 16.29
C GLY A 102 4.91 26.41 15.88
N PHE A 103 4.94 25.37 15.02
CA PHE A 103 3.78 24.59 14.58
C PHE A 103 3.59 23.34 15.45
N GLU A 104 3.34 23.51 16.75
CA GLU A 104 3.25 22.40 17.72
C GLU A 104 2.19 21.33 17.35
N GLU A 105 1.02 21.76 16.86
CA GLU A 105 -0.04 20.82 16.45
C GLU A 105 0.41 19.96 15.26
N ILE A 106 1.09 20.57 14.29
CA ILE A 106 1.61 19.84 13.11
C ILE A 106 2.74 18.89 13.54
N ALA A 107 3.64 19.33 14.41
CA ALA A 107 4.70 18.51 14.96
C ALA A 107 4.14 17.26 15.65
N ALA A 108 3.13 17.43 16.52
CA ALA A 108 2.45 16.31 17.17
C ALA A 108 1.78 15.36 16.18
N LYS A 109 1.22 15.85 15.06
CA LYS A 109 0.64 15.01 14.00
C LYS A 109 1.71 14.19 13.28
N PHE A 110 2.87 14.78 12.97
CA PHE A 110 3.99 14.03 12.39
C PHE A 110 4.45 12.89 13.30
N GLU A 111 4.58 13.13 14.62
CA GLU A 111 4.95 12.09 15.58
C GLU A 111 3.90 10.96 15.65
N MET A 112 2.61 11.31 15.68
CA MET A 112 1.53 10.31 15.70
C MET A 112 1.49 9.47 14.41
N VAL A 113 1.75 10.08 13.25
CA VAL A 113 1.80 9.35 11.99
C VAL A 113 3.04 8.44 11.97
N ALA A 114 4.20 8.90 12.45
CA ALA A 114 5.39 8.06 12.58
C ALA A 114 5.12 6.73 13.33
N GLU A 115 4.35 6.77 14.41
CA GLU A 115 3.95 5.56 15.13
C GLU A 115 3.06 4.62 14.29
N ILE A 116 2.24 5.17 13.40
CA ILE A 116 1.43 4.38 12.46
C ILE A 116 2.33 3.69 11.43
N GLU A 117 3.30 4.42 10.85
CA GLU A 117 4.20 3.87 9.83
C GLU A 117 5.11 2.78 10.41
N LYS A 118 5.48 2.88 11.69
CA LYS A 118 6.14 1.79 12.40
C LYS A 118 5.31 0.51 12.43
N HIS A 119 4.00 0.60 12.69
CA HIS A 119 3.10 -0.54 12.64
C HIS A 119 2.92 -1.09 11.22
N HIS A 120 2.95 -0.23 10.19
CA HIS A 120 2.95 -0.67 8.79
C HIS A 120 4.21 -1.46 8.46
N GLU A 121 5.39 -0.98 8.84
CA GLU A 121 6.66 -1.70 8.68
C GLU A 121 6.59 -3.09 9.33
N GLU A 122 6.21 -3.17 10.62
CA GLU A 122 6.09 -4.44 11.34
C GLU A 122 5.16 -5.42 10.61
N ARG A 123 4.05 -4.93 10.08
CA ARG A 123 3.09 -5.71 9.29
C ARG A 123 3.72 -6.23 8.00
N TYR A 124 4.37 -5.36 7.21
CA TYR A 124 5.01 -5.76 5.96
C TYR A 124 6.16 -6.74 6.17
N ARG A 125 7.00 -6.56 7.19
CA ARG A 125 8.06 -7.51 7.54
C ARG A 125 7.50 -8.87 7.94
N LYS A 126 6.40 -8.91 8.68
CA LYS A 126 5.73 -10.16 9.03
C LYS A 126 5.14 -10.86 7.80
N LEU A 127 4.52 -10.11 6.88
CA LEU A 127 4.02 -10.66 5.62
C LEU A 127 5.15 -11.17 4.74
N LEU A 128 6.24 -10.41 4.61
CA LEU A 128 7.45 -10.82 3.89
C LEU A 128 7.98 -12.15 4.43
N LYS A 129 8.15 -12.24 5.74
CA LYS A 129 8.58 -13.49 6.39
C LYS A 129 7.64 -14.65 6.08
N ASN A 130 6.33 -14.43 6.10
CA ASN A 130 5.37 -15.49 5.76
C ASN A 130 5.52 -15.96 4.31
N VAL A 131 5.85 -15.07 3.37
CA VAL A 131 6.10 -15.45 1.97
C VAL A 131 7.39 -16.27 1.86
N GLN A 132 8.47 -15.80 2.47
CA GLN A 132 9.79 -16.46 2.46
C GLN A 132 9.76 -17.85 3.11
N ASP A 133 9.07 -17.98 4.23
CA ASP A 133 8.93 -19.22 4.97
C ASP A 133 7.83 -20.15 4.41
N LYS A 134 7.13 -19.73 3.32
CA LYS A 134 5.98 -20.45 2.73
C LYS A 134 4.81 -20.68 3.70
N LEU A 135 4.63 -19.74 4.61
CA LEU A 135 3.59 -19.79 5.64
C LEU A 135 2.31 -19.02 5.28
N VAL A 136 2.17 -18.51 4.05
CA VAL A 136 0.96 -17.78 3.65
C VAL A 136 -0.26 -18.69 3.72
N PHE A 137 -0.15 -19.94 3.23
CA PHE A 137 -1.22 -20.92 3.18
C PHE A 137 -0.98 -22.14 4.07
N SER A 138 0.00 -22.08 4.97
CA SER A 138 0.34 -23.14 5.93
C SER A 138 0.73 -22.55 7.28
N ARG A 139 0.66 -23.37 8.33
CA ARG A 139 1.10 -23.05 9.70
C ARG A 139 1.66 -24.30 10.37
N ASP A 140 2.46 -24.13 11.40
CA ASP A 140 3.01 -25.25 12.19
C ASP A 140 1.93 -25.96 13.00
N GLY A 141 0.84 -25.27 13.36
CA GLY A 141 -0.34 -25.80 14.06
C GLY A 141 -1.61 -25.65 13.24
N ASP A 142 -2.71 -26.24 13.74
CA ASP A 142 -4.02 -26.09 13.13
C ASP A 142 -4.50 -24.64 13.24
N CYS A 143 -5.01 -24.12 12.13
CA CYS A 143 -5.65 -22.82 12.03
C CYS A 143 -7.02 -22.96 11.38
N ILE A 144 -7.82 -21.93 11.55
CA ILE A 144 -9.11 -21.79 10.85
C ILE A 144 -8.83 -21.03 9.56
N TRP A 145 -9.01 -21.70 8.42
CA TRP A 145 -8.91 -21.12 7.08
C TRP A 145 -10.28 -20.78 6.55
N GLN A 146 -10.45 -19.56 6.07
CA GLN A 146 -11.69 -19.08 5.48
C GLN A 146 -11.49 -18.73 4.01
N CYS A 147 -12.37 -19.26 3.15
CA CYS A 147 -12.42 -18.84 1.76
C CYS A 147 -13.05 -17.44 1.65
N SER A 148 -12.29 -16.46 1.18
CA SER A 148 -12.75 -15.07 1.04
C SER A 148 -13.87 -14.87 0.01
N ASN A 149 -14.08 -15.86 -0.90
CA ASN A 149 -15.14 -15.79 -1.90
C ASN A 149 -16.50 -16.27 -1.36
N CYS A 150 -16.53 -17.42 -0.67
CA CYS A 150 -17.80 -18.04 -0.27
C CYS A 150 -17.98 -18.24 1.24
N GLY A 151 -16.99 -17.88 2.04
CA GLY A 151 -17.05 -18.03 3.50
C GLY A 151 -16.81 -19.46 4.02
N HIS A 152 -16.51 -20.45 3.15
CA HIS A 152 -16.24 -21.82 3.58
C HIS A 152 -15.06 -21.88 4.55
N ILE A 153 -15.24 -22.60 5.65
CA ILE A 153 -14.26 -22.73 6.72
C ILE A 153 -13.68 -24.16 6.75
N VAL A 154 -12.34 -24.24 6.91
CA VAL A 154 -11.60 -25.49 7.08
C VAL A 154 -10.63 -25.33 8.24
N VAL A 155 -10.52 -26.34 9.10
CA VAL A 155 -9.53 -26.39 10.17
C VAL A 155 -8.40 -27.32 9.75
N GLY A 156 -7.16 -26.88 9.92
CA GLY A 156 -5.97 -27.67 9.62
C GLY A 156 -4.71 -26.84 9.49
N LYS A 157 -3.59 -27.50 9.27
CA LYS A 157 -2.27 -26.85 9.14
C LYS A 157 -2.09 -26.13 7.80
N GLN A 158 -2.89 -26.50 6.79
CA GLN A 158 -2.76 -25.97 5.43
C GLN A 158 -4.15 -25.65 4.86
N ALA A 159 -4.23 -24.52 4.15
CA ALA A 159 -5.40 -24.18 3.36
C ALA A 159 -5.56 -25.17 2.18
N PRO A 160 -6.78 -25.58 1.82
CA PRO A 160 -7.03 -26.43 0.65
C PRO A 160 -6.49 -25.80 -0.65
N GLU A 161 -5.97 -26.62 -1.56
CA GLU A 161 -5.54 -26.15 -2.89
C GLU A 161 -6.69 -25.56 -3.70
N VAL A 162 -7.90 -26.13 -3.51
CA VAL A 162 -9.15 -25.69 -4.15
C VAL A 162 -10.25 -25.71 -3.11
N CYS A 163 -11.04 -24.65 -3.08
CA CYS A 163 -12.21 -24.59 -2.20
C CYS A 163 -13.28 -25.63 -2.65
N PRO A 164 -13.69 -26.58 -1.76
CA PRO A 164 -14.63 -27.64 -2.14
C PRO A 164 -16.06 -27.12 -2.38
N VAL A 165 -16.37 -25.90 -2.00
CA VAL A 165 -17.71 -25.29 -2.17
C VAL A 165 -17.82 -24.47 -3.44
N CYS A 166 -16.81 -23.62 -3.74
CA CYS A 166 -16.93 -22.67 -4.85
C CYS A 166 -15.83 -22.80 -5.92
N ASN A 167 -14.95 -23.81 -5.81
CA ASN A 167 -13.86 -24.11 -6.76
C ASN A 167 -12.84 -23.00 -6.95
N HIS A 168 -12.78 -22.00 -6.08
CA HIS A 168 -11.70 -21.00 -6.10
C HIS A 168 -10.39 -21.60 -5.62
N PRO A 169 -9.25 -21.16 -6.18
CA PRO A 169 -7.95 -21.70 -5.81
C PRO A 169 -7.54 -21.30 -4.38
N GLN A 170 -6.49 -21.94 -3.86
CA GLN A 170 -5.92 -21.72 -2.53
C GLN A 170 -5.66 -20.24 -2.23
N SER A 171 -5.34 -19.43 -3.23
CA SER A 171 -5.12 -17.98 -3.11
C SER A 171 -6.31 -17.19 -2.53
N TYR A 172 -7.51 -17.79 -2.51
CA TYR A 172 -8.70 -17.22 -1.88
C TYR A 172 -8.85 -17.57 -0.41
N PHE A 173 -7.97 -18.41 0.15
CA PHE A 173 -8.00 -18.70 1.58
C PHE A 173 -7.16 -17.72 2.38
N GLN A 174 -7.65 -17.39 3.54
CA GLN A 174 -6.98 -16.60 4.56
C GLN A 174 -7.23 -17.20 5.93
N ILE A 175 -6.42 -16.87 6.93
CA ILE A 175 -6.73 -17.19 8.32
C ILE A 175 -7.95 -16.38 8.71
N GLU A 176 -8.96 -17.05 9.30
CA GLU A 176 -10.14 -16.39 9.82
C GLU A 176 -9.77 -15.35 10.88
N ALA A 177 -10.21 -14.13 10.71
CA ALA A 177 -10.06 -13.09 11.72
C ALA A 177 -11.19 -13.22 12.76
N GLN A 178 -10.82 -13.33 14.04
CA GLN A 178 -11.76 -13.42 15.17
C GLN A 178 -11.49 -12.27 16.15
N ASN A 179 -11.48 -11.05 15.66
CA ASN A 179 -11.15 -9.85 16.42
C ASN A 179 -12.34 -8.90 16.65
N TYR A 180 -13.54 -9.44 16.64
CA TYR A 180 -14.82 -8.74 16.89
C TYR A 180 -15.45 -9.17 18.18
#